data_b859f8f2da4deb54e33450b8fcd82a6f
#
_entry.id   b859f8f2da4deb54e33450b8fcd82a6f
#
_cell.length_a   1.000
_cell.length_b   1.000
_cell.length_c   1.000
_cell.angle_alpha   90.00
_cell.angle_beta   90.00
_cell.angle_gamma   90.00
#
_symmetry.space_group_name_H-M   'P 1'
#
loop_
_entity.id
_entity.type
_entity.pdbx_description
1 polymer ?
#
loop_
_entity_poly.entity_id
_entity_poly.type
_entity_poly.pdbx_seq_one_letter_code
_entity_poly.pdbx_strand_id
1 'polypeptide(L)'
;MKYAIIGTGAVGSFYGGKLAHAGCDVHFLLHSDYEYVKEHGLQVDSCDGSFHLHSPQVYNNTASMPQADVVIVALKTTRNHLLKELLPPLLHKETLVLLIQNGIGPEPLLQEQFPNLYLAAGLAFICSSKTEPGRVNHQCYGSINIGNYSCKKHAIIEQLIADFTMAGITACEVEYMEARWKKEVWNMPFNGMTVALDTRTDHLLANPETRELIHRQMLEVIGAAQAVGAKNIDASFADQMIEMTLNMSPYSPSMKLDYDFHRSMEIDYIYSNAIAEARKAGFSMPCLEMLEAQLRFLEAIRNNKE
;
A
#
# COMPACT_ATOMS: atom_id res chain seq x y z
N MET A 1 -16.65 -15.03 -0.84
CA MET A 1 -15.74 -15.32 0.29
C MET A 1 -16.05 -14.43 1.47
N LYS A 2 -15.60 -14.79 2.67
CA LYS A 2 -15.64 -13.94 3.87
C LYS A 2 -14.34 -13.17 4.00
N TYR A 3 -14.44 -11.87 4.23
CA TYR A 3 -13.32 -10.93 4.29
C TYR A 3 -13.18 -10.32 5.68
N ALA A 4 -11.95 -10.22 6.17
CA ALA A 4 -11.62 -9.41 7.34
C ALA A 4 -10.68 -8.28 6.91
N ILE A 5 -10.99 -7.04 7.29
CA ILE A 5 -10.19 -5.86 6.96
C ILE A 5 -9.44 -5.40 8.21
N ILE A 6 -8.12 -5.49 8.20
CA ILE A 6 -7.23 -4.95 9.24
C ILE A 6 -6.62 -3.65 8.72
N GLY A 7 -6.88 -2.55 9.41
CA GLY A 7 -6.42 -1.22 8.98
C GLY A 7 -7.46 -0.48 8.14
N THR A 8 -8.58 -0.13 8.76
CA THR A 8 -9.69 0.63 8.15
C THR A 8 -9.34 2.13 8.07
N GLY A 9 -8.21 2.41 7.43
CA GLY A 9 -7.79 3.73 6.96
C GLY A 9 -8.39 4.02 5.58
N ALA A 10 -7.78 4.94 4.79
CA ALA A 10 -8.26 5.28 3.46
C ALA A 10 -8.35 4.05 2.53
N VAL A 11 -7.27 3.28 2.44
CA VAL A 11 -7.15 2.11 1.55
C VAL A 11 -8.07 0.97 1.99
N GLY A 12 -8.01 0.57 3.26
CA GLY A 12 -8.84 -0.53 3.77
C GLY A 12 -10.33 -0.23 3.75
N SER A 13 -10.72 1.02 4.03
CA SER A 13 -12.12 1.46 3.90
C SER A 13 -12.60 1.45 2.45
N PHE A 14 -11.76 1.85 1.50
CA PHE A 14 -12.12 1.84 0.08
C PHE A 14 -12.31 0.42 -0.44
N TYR A 15 -11.30 -0.44 -0.37
CA TYR A 15 -11.38 -1.80 -0.92
C TYR A 15 -12.38 -2.67 -0.16
N GLY A 16 -12.35 -2.65 1.17
CA GLY A 16 -13.32 -3.37 1.99
C GLY A 16 -14.74 -2.83 1.82
N GLY A 17 -14.88 -1.51 1.70
CA GLY A 17 -16.15 -0.83 1.47
C GLY A 17 -16.77 -1.20 0.11
N LYS A 18 -15.97 -1.22 -0.97
CA LYS A 18 -16.41 -1.65 -2.30
C LYS A 18 -16.87 -3.10 -2.29
N LEU A 19 -16.12 -4.01 -1.66
CA LEU A 19 -16.52 -5.42 -1.51
C LEU A 19 -17.84 -5.56 -0.73
N ALA A 20 -17.98 -4.85 0.40
CA ALA A 20 -19.20 -4.88 1.20
C ALA A 20 -20.41 -4.29 0.43
N HIS A 21 -20.20 -3.19 -0.29
CA HIS A 21 -21.23 -2.56 -1.12
C HIS A 21 -21.70 -3.49 -2.26
N ALA A 22 -20.80 -4.32 -2.79
CA ALA A 22 -21.12 -5.35 -3.78
C ALA A 22 -21.77 -6.62 -3.19
N GLY A 23 -22.02 -6.66 -1.87
CA GLY A 23 -22.69 -7.76 -1.19
C GLY A 23 -21.79 -8.87 -0.67
N CYS A 24 -20.47 -8.68 -0.66
CA CYS A 24 -19.56 -9.61 0.01
C CYS A 24 -19.72 -9.57 1.54
N ASP A 25 -19.42 -10.69 2.22
CA ASP A 25 -19.40 -10.79 3.67
C ASP A 25 -18.08 -10.17 4.21
N VAL A 26 -18.13 -8.90 4.65
CA VAL A 26 -16.95 -8.12 5.03
C VAL A 26 -17.04 -7.68 6.48
N HIS A 27 -15.99 -7.94 7.26
CA HIS A 27 -15.84 -7.60 8.66
C HIS A 27 -14.68 -6.60 8.83
N PHE A 28 -14.94 -5.46 9.45
CA PHE A 28 -13.98 -4.36 9.58
C PHE A 28 -13.43 -4.27 11.00
N LEU A 29 -12.11 -4.37 11.17
CA LEU A 29 -11.45 -4.01 12.40
C LEU A 29 -11.21 -2.51 12.43
N LEU A 30 -11.84 -1.83 13.38
CA LEU A 30 -11.73 -0.39 13.61
C LEU A 30 -11.04 -0.11 14.94
N HIS A 31 -10.33 1.00 15.04
CA HIS A 31 -9.72 1.48 16.27
C HIS A 31 -10.38 2.79 16.73
N SER A 32 -9.87 3.93 16.31
CA SER A 32 -10.37 5.26 16.72
C SER A 32 -11.79 5.57 16.24
N ASP A 33 -12.23 4.98 15.12
CA ASP A 33 -13.52 5.27 14.49
C ASP A 33 -14.61 4.29 14.88
N TYR A 34 -14.31 3.32 15.73
CA TYR A 34 -15.23 2.20 16.00
C TYR A 34 -16.63 2.66 16.39
N GLU A 35 -16.74 3.51 17.43
CA GLU A 35 -18.04 3.98 17.92
C GLU A 35 -18.78 4.81 16.85
N TYR A 36 -18.04 5.68 16.16
CA TYR A 36 -18.63 6.50 15.10
C TYR A 36 -19.18 5.66 13.95
N VAL A 37 -18.38 4.73 13.41
CA VAL A 37 -18.82 3.90 12.27
C VAL A 37 -19.91 2.92 12.65
N LYS A 38 -19.90 2.42 13.87
CA LYS A 38 -20.98 1.57 14.41
C LYS A 38 -22.33 2.28 14.45
N GLU A 39 -22.35 3.57 14.76
CA GLU A 39 -23.57 4.37 14.87
C GLU A 39 -23.98 4.99 13.51
N HIS A 40 -23.00 5.49 12.72
CA HIS A 40 -23.26 6.32 11.54
C HIS A 40 -22.92 5.62 10.22
N GLY A 41 -22.30 4.44 10.26
CA GLY A 41 -21.86 3.74 9.05
C GLY A 41 -20.52 4.25 8.47
N LEU A 42 -20.21 3.77 7.27
CA LEU A 42 -18.98 4.11 6.54
C LEU A 42 -19.33 4.79 5.22
N GLN A 43 -18.89 6.04 5.05
CA GLN A 43 -19.06 6.83 3.83
C GLN A 43 -17.80 6.75 2.97
N VAL A 44 -17.96 6.44 1.68
CA VAL A 44 -16.93 6.55 0.66
C VAL A 44 -17.38 7.53 -0.41
N ASP A 45 -16.76 8.72 -0.41
CA ASP A 45 -16.91 9.68 -1.50
C ASP A 45 -15.94 9.30 -2.60
N SER A 46 -16.42 9.02 -3.79
CA SER A 46 -15.61 8.44 -4.86
C SER A 46 -15.89 9.09 -6.20
N CYS A 47 -14.81 9.34 -6.97
CA CYS A 47 -14.90 9.77 -8.35
C CYS A 47 -15.63 8.76 -9.25
N ASP A 48 -15.67 7.48 -8.85
CA ASP A 48 -16.33 6.38 -9.58
C ASP A 48 -17.74 6.08 -9.04
N GLY A 49 -18.31 6.95 -8.22
CA GLY A 49 -19.60 6.77 -7.59
C GLY A 49 -19.50 6.59 -6.08
N SER A 50 -20.01 7.58 -5.36
CA SER A 50 -20.04 7.57 -3.89
C SER A 50 -21.09 6.58 -3.36
N PHE A 51 -20.81 5.98 -2.18
CA PHE A 51 -21.71 5.06 -1.52
C PHE A 51 -21.59 5.15 0.00
N HIS A 52 -22.63 4.67 0.67
CA HIS A 52 -22.70 4.62 2.14
C HIS A 52 -23.09 3.21 2.60
N LEU A 53 -22.28 2.65 3.48
CA LEU A 53 -22.61 1.43 4.21
C LEU A 53 -23.28 1.81 5.52
N HIS A 54 -24.60 1.65 5.61
CA HIS A 54 -25.38 2.07 6.79
C HIS A 54 -25.11 1.24 8.04
N SER A 55 -24.86 -0.05 7.89
CA SER A 55 -24.66 -0.99 9.01
C SER A 55 -23.55 -1.99 8.68
N PRO A 56 -22.29 -1.55 8.51
CA PRO A 56 -21.17 -2.44 8.25
C PRO A 56 -20.91 -3.32 9.48
N GLN A 57 -20.41 -4.53 9.27
CA GLN A 57 -19.99 -5.41 10.35
C GLN A 57 -18.66 -4.91 10.93
N VAL A 58 -18.69 -4.24 12.06
CA VAL A 58 -17.55 -3.57 12.67
C VAL A 58 -17.16 -4.15 14.02
N TYR A 59 -15.88 -4.17 14.30
CA TYR A 59 -15.28 -4.74 15.50
C TYR A 59 -14.13 -3.86 16.00
N ASN A 60 -13.90 -3.85 17.32
CA ASN A 60 -12.78 -3.14 17.93
C ASN A 60 -11.64 -4.09 18.37
N ASN A 61 -11.85 -5.40 18.23
CA ASN A 61 -10.81 -6.42 18.44
C ASN A 61 -11.04 -7.62 17.52
N THR A 62 -9.98 -8.34 17.17
CA THR A 62 -10.03 -9.48 16.25
C THR A 62 -10.59 -10.75 16.89
N ALA A 63 -10.55 -10.88 18.22
CA ALA A 63 -11.10 -12.04 18.92
C ALA A 63 -12.65 -12.13 18.81
N SER A 64 -13.31 -11.01 18.55
CA SER A 64 -14.77 -10.96 18.32
C SER A 64 -15.13 -11.14 16.85
N MET A 65 -14.17 -11.13 15.93
CA MET A 65 -14.39 -11.30 14.51
C MET A 65 -14.46 -12.79 14.13
N PRO A 66 -15.23 -13.17 13.11
CA PRO A 66 -15.18 -14.53 12.59
C PRO A 66 -13.84 -14.77 11.87
N GLN A 67 -13.46 -16.06 11.77
CA GLN A 67 -12.40 -16.47 10.85
C GLN A 67 -12.80 -16.13 9.43
N ALA A 68 -11.82 -15.75 8.59
CA ALA A 68 -12.03 -15.25 7.25
C ALA A 68 -11.30 -16.08 6.20
N ASP A 69 -11.87 -16.18 5.00
CA ASP A 69 -11.21 -16.78 3.84
C ASP A 69 -10.06 -15.90 3.35
N VAL A 70 -10.27 -14.57 3.41
CA VAL A 70 -9.26 -13.56 3.06
C VAL A 70 -9.17 -12.51 4.15
N VAL A 71 -7.96 -12.28 4.66
CA VAL A 71 -7.65 -11.15 5.54
C VAL A 71 -6.92 -10.09 4.73
N ILE A 72 -7.53 -8.93 4.54
CA ILE A 72 -6.93 -7.78 3.87
C ILE A 72 -6.24 -6.91 4.92
N VAL A 73 -4.91 -6.83 4.84
CA VAL A 73 -4.10 -5.96 5.70
C VAL A 73 -3.77 -4.68 4.96
N ALA A 74 -4.41 -3.58 5.39
CA ALA A 74 -4.18 -2.22 4.91
C ALA A 74 -3.63 -1.29 6.03
N LEU A 75 -3.05 -1.88 7.07
CA LEU A 75 -2.23 -1.14 8.05
C LEU A 75 -0.99 -0.60 7.36
N LYS A 76 -0.50 0.55 7.83
CA LYS A 76 0.84 0.98 7.45
C LYS A 76 1.89 0.02 7.98
N THR A 77 2.97 -0.15 7.22
CA THR A 77 4.07 -1.06 7.56
C THR A 77 4.71 -0.73 8.92
N THR A 78 4.68 0.54 9.34
CA THR A 78 5.10 0.99 10.68
C THR A 78 4.33 0.31 11.84
N ARG A 79 3.20 -0.35 11.54
CA ARG A 79 2.37 -1.08 12.50
C ARG A 79 2.41 -2.60 12.32
N ASN A 80 3.30 -3.14 11.51
CA ASN A 80 3.38 -4.58 11.22
C ASN A 80 3.66 -5.44 12.46
N HIS A 81 4.30 -4.88 13.49
CA HIS A 81 4.50 -5.55 14.77
C HIS A 81 3.19 -6.00 15.46
N LEU A 82 2.05 -5.37 15.13
CA LEU A 82 0.73 -5.74 15.66
C LEU A 82 0.16 -7.01 14.99
N LEU A 83 0.63 -7.38 13.81
CA LEU A 83 0.06 -8.50 13.04
C LEU A 83 0.18 -9.83 13.77
N LYS A 84 1.22 -10.02 14.59
CA LYS A 84 1.40 -11.22 15.43
C LYS A 84 0.24 -11.45 16.41
N GLU A 85 -0.46 -10.39 16.81
CA GLU A 85 -1.60 -10.44 17.74
C GLU A 85 -2.94 -10.37 16.98
N LEU A 86 -3.00 -9.58 15.91
CA LEU A 86 -4.23 -9.32 15.18
C LEU A 86 -4.63 -10.47 14.23
N LEU A 87 -3.66 -11.17 13.63
CA LEU A 87 -3.96 -12.21 12.65
C LEU A 87 -4.51 -13.51 13.24
N PRO A 88 -3.93 -14.10 14.32
CA PRO A 88 -4.29 -15.46 14.73
C PRO A 88 -5.78 -15.74 14.93
N PRO A 89 -6.59 -14.82 15.51
CA PRO A 89 -8.03 -15.09 15.68
C PRO A 89 -8.80 -15.21 14.38
N LEU A 90 -8.29 -14.61 13.29
CA LEU A 90 -8.95 -14.53 11.98
C LEU A 90 -8.61 -15.69 11.06
N LEU A 91 -7.59 -16.48 11.40
CA LEU A 91 -7.00 -17.47 10.52
C LEU A 91 -7.65 -18.83 10.66
N HIS A 92 -7.87 -19.48 9.54
CA HIS A 92 -8.01 -20.93 9.42
C HIS A 92 -6.91 -21.48 8.47
N LYS A 93 -6.84 -22.80 8.28
CA LYS A 93 -5.74 -23.44 7.54
C LYS A 93 -5.55 -22.99 6.08
N GLU A 94 -6.56 -22.36 5.48
CA GLU A 94 -6.58 -21.94 4.07
C GLU A 94 -6.79 -20.43 3.91
N THR A 95 -6.74 -19.67 4.99
CA THR A 95 -6.86 -18.21 4.93
C THR A 95 -5.73 -17.61 4.10
N LEU A 96 -6.09 -16.79 3.12
CA LEU A 96 -5.16 -15.93 2.39
C LEU A 96 -5.03 -14.58 3.14
N VAL A 97 -3.82 -14.11 3.39
CA VAL A 97 -3.56 -12.75 3.83
C VAL A 97 -3.07 -11.92 2.65
N LEU A 98 -3.86 -10.93 2.26
CA LEU A 98 -3.54 -9.96 1.22
C LEU A 98 -2.96 -8.70 1.88
N LEU A 99 -1.68 -8.43 1.64
CA LEU A 99 -1.00 -7.24 2.17
C LEU A 99 -1.13 -6.09 1.17
N ILE A 100 -2.03 -5.13 1.42
CA ILE A 100 -2.14 -3.89 0.63
C ILE A 100 -1.24 -2.84 1.26
N GLN A 101 0.05 -3.11 1.27
CA GLN A 101 1.08 -2.29 1.88
C GLN A 101 2.14 -1.90 0.85
N ASN A 102 2.76 -0.73 1.02
CA ASN A 102 3.84 -0.26 0.17
C ASN A 102 5.19 -0.84 0.61
N GLY A 103 6.17 -0.74 -0.28
CA GLY A 103 7.54 -1.12 0.01
C GLY A 103 7.90 -2.56 -0.33
N ILE A 104 9.15 -2.90 -0.07
CA ILE A 104 9.73 -4.23 -0.27
C ILE A 104 9.79 -4.97 1.07
N GLY A 105 9.42 -6.25 1.09
CA GLY A 105 9.63 -7.14 2.22
C GLY A 105 8.46 -7.38 3.18
N PRO A 106 7.25 -6.80 3.04
CA PRO A 106 6.14 -7.12 3.95
C PRO A 106 5.81 -8.62 3.98
N GLU A 107 5.72 -9.27 2.82
CA GLU A 107 5.36 -10.68 2.70
C GLU A 107 6.42 -11.63 3.28
N PRO A 108 7.72 -11.56 2.90
CA PRO A 108 8.73 -12.44 3.46
C PRO A 108 8.87 -12.28 4.98
N LEU A 109 8.83 -11.05 5.51
CA LEU A 109 8.91 -10.81 6.96
C LEU A 109 7.70 -11.37 7.72
N LEU A 110 6.51 -11.32 7.12
CA LEU A 110 5.32 -11.95 7.71
C LEU A 110 5.39 -13.47 7.61
N GLN A 111 5.93 -14.01 6.48
CA GLN A 111 6.08 -15.46 6.29
C GLN A 111 7.05 -16.09 7.31
N GLU A 112 8.08 -15.37 7.74
CA GLU A 112 8.99 -15.82 8.81
C GLU A 112 8.24 -16.02 10.14
N GLN A 113 7.27 -15.15 10.44
CA GLN A 113 6.45 -15.23 11.65
C GLN A 113 5.35 -16.30 11.54
N PHE A 114 4.82 -16.51 10.32
CA PHE A 114 3.73 -17.43 10.03
C PHE A 114 4.08 -18.35 8.83
N PRO A 115 4.95 -19.37 9.00
CA PRO A 115 5.52 -20.15 7.89
C PRO A 115 4.50 -20.87 6.99
N ASN A 116 3.31 -21.18 7.51
CA ASN A 116 2.27 -21.93 6.79
C ASN A 116 1.17 -21.04 6.20
N LEU A 117 1.25 -19.73 6.37
CA LEU A 117 0.23 -18.80 5.93
C LEU A 117 0.31 -18.60 4.41
N TYR A 118 -0.84 -18.53 3.74
CA TYR A 118 -0.92 -18.10 2.35
C TYR A 118 -0.85 -16.58 2.29
N LEU A 119 0.10 -16.05 1.53
CA LEU A 119 0.33 -14.62 1.39
C LEU A 119 0.23 -14.18 -0.07
N ALA A 120 -0.32 -13.01 -0.27
CA ALA A 120 -0.30 -12.29 -1.54
C ALA A 120 -0.09 -10.78 -1.30
N ALA A 121 0.53 -10.12 -2.26
CA ALA A 121 0.65 -8.68 -2.32
C ALA A 121 -0.55 -8.05 -3.01
N GLY A 122 -1.14 -7.03 -2.42
CA GLY A 122 -2.11 -6.14 -3.07
C GLY A 122 -1.42 -4.82 -3.46
N LEU A 123 -1.11 -4.68 -4.74
CA LEU A 123 -0.41 -3.52 -5.27
C LEU A 123 -1.45 -2.49 -5.73
N ALA A 124 -1.96 -1.72 -4.77
CA ALA A 124 -2.97 -0.70 -5.02
C ALA A 124 -2.38 0.51 -5.75
N PHE A 125 -3.08 0.97 -6.77
CA PHE A 125 -2.82 2.23 -7.43
C PHE A 125 -4.05 3.13 -7.23
N ILE A 126 -3.99 3.98 -6.21
CA ILE A 126 -5.14 4.75 -5.72
C ILE A 126 -4.71 6.07 -5.07
N CYS A 127 -5.46 7.11 -5.35
CA CYS A 127 -5.41 8.38 -4.62
C CYS A 127 -6.61 8.44 -3.67
N SER A 128 -6.39 8.17 -2.40
CA SER A 128 -7.44 8.21 -1.38
C SER A 128 -6.91 8.74 -0.05
N SER A 129 -7.77 9.41 0.68
CA SER A 129 -7.49 9.95 2.01
C SER A 129 -8.67 9.77 2.94
N LYS A 130 -8.38 9.57 4.22
CA LYS A 130 -9.41 9.63 5.27
C LYS A 130 -9.58 11.08 5.68
N THR A 131 -10.79 11.61 5.54
CA THR A 131 -11.09 13.02 5.80
C THR A 131 -11.64 13.24 7.20
N GLU A 132 -12.48 12.33 7.68
CA GLU A 132 -13.17 12.40 8.97
C GLU A 132 -13.37 10.96 9.52
N PRO A 133 -13.76 10.79 10.79
CA PRO A 133 -14.18 9.48 11.28
C PRO A 133 -15.25 8.86 10.37
N GLY A 134 -15.04 7.61 9.95
CA GLY A 134 -15.97 6.90 9.08
C GLY A 134 -16.14 7.46 7.67
N ARG A 135 -15.28 8.38 7.21
CA ARG A 135 -15.38 8.98 5.87
C ARG A 135 -14.06 8.97 5.10
N VAL A 136 -14.10 8.46 3.89
CA VAL A 136 -12.97 8.34 2.98
C VAL A 136 -13.28 9.04 1.66
N ASN A 137 -12.33 9.83 1.18
CA ASN A 137 -12.36 10.47 -0.14
C ASN A 137 -11.44 9.72 -1.10
N HIS A 138 -12.02 9.12 -2.15
CA HIS A 138 -11.33 8.51 -3.28
C HIS A 138 -11.34 9.46 -4.47
N GLN A 139 -10.17 9.97 -4.81
CA GLN A 139 -10.00 11.05 -5.80
C GLN A 139 -9.76 10.53 -7.21
N CYS A 140 -8.96 9.47 -7.37
CA CYS A 140 -8.63 8.90 -8.68
C CYS A 140 -8.03 7.49 -8.59
N TYR A 141 -8.07 6.78 -9.70
CA TYR A 141 -7.62 5.41 -9.90
C TYR A 141 -8.43 4.38 -9.11
N GLY A 142 -7.81 3.48 -8.36
CA GLY A 142 -8.48 2.46 -7.54
C GLY A 142 -8.28 1.03 -8.02
N SER A 143 -7.44 0.81 -9.05
CA SER A 143 -7.06 -0.53 -9.49
C SER A 143 -6.12 -1.20 -8.48
N ILE A 144 -6.12 -2.54 -8.49
CA ILE A 144 -5.24 -3.34 -7.65
C ILE A 144 -4.67 -4.53 -8.44
N ASN A 145 -3.36 -4.68 -8.41
CA ASN A 145 -2.70 -5.87 -8.92
C ASN A 145 -2.43 -6.85 -7.78
N ILE A 146 -2.67 -8.14 -7.99
CA ILE A 146 -2.49 -9.19 -6.99
C ILE A 146 -1.26 -10.02 -7.35
N GLY A 147 -0.21 -9.91 -6.54
CA GLY A 147 1.00 -10.73 -6.66
C GLY A 147 0.93 -11.92 -5.72
N ASN A 148 0.83 -13.13 -6.26
CA ASN A 148 0.86 -14.34 -5.43
C ASN A 148 2.27 -14.56 -4.86
N TYR A 149 2.42 -14.52 -3.53
CA TYR A 149 3.70 -14.78 -2.88
C TYR A 149 3.86 -16.24 -2.45
N SER A 150 2.89 -16.81 -1.74
CA SER A 150 3.00 -18.17 -1.21
C SER A 150 1.68 -18.96 -1.21
N CYS A 151 0.63 -18.44 -1.82
CA CYS A 151 -0.66 -19.13 -1.89
C CYS A 151 -0.57 -20.34 -2.83
N LYS A 152 -0.73 -21.54 -2.27
CA LYS A 152 -0.71 -22.80 -3.01
C LYS A 152 -2.07 -23.14 -3.67
N LYS A 153 -3.14 -22.47 -3.26
CA LYS A 153 -4.50 -22.65 -3.78
C LYS A 153 -4.87 -21.50 -4.70
N HIS A 154 -4.46 -21.58 -5.96
CA HIS A 154 -4.66 -20.53 -6.95
C HIS A 154 -6.13 -20.09 -7.09
N ALA A 155 -7.08 -21.01 -6.92
CA ALA A 155 -8.52 -20.71 -6.94
C ALA A 155 -8.93 -19.59 -5.93
N ILE A 156 -8.19 -19.41 -4.82
CA ILE A 156 -8.46 -18.31 -3.86
C ILE A 156 -8.07 -16.97 -4.48
N ILE A 157 -6.96 -16.91 -5.21
CA ILE A 157 -6.51 -15.70 -5.93
C ILE A 157 -7.51 -15.36 -7.05
N GLU A 158 -7.92 -16.36 -7.84
CA GLU A 158 -8.91 -16.17 -8.91
C GLU A 158 -10.24 -15.64 -8.36
N GLN A 159 -10.74 -16.23 -7.26
CA GLN A 159 -11.98 -15.76 -6.63
C GLN A 159 -11.83 -14.35 -6.03
N LEU A 160 -10.68 -14.01 -5.44
CA LEU A 160 -10.40 -12.67 -4.92
C LEU A 160 -10.46 -11.63 -6.05
N ILE A 161 -9.84 -11.93 -7.20
CA ILE A 161 -9.88 -11.05 -8.38
C ILE A 161 -11.32 -10.93 -8.91
N ALA A 162 -12.07 -12.02 -8.97
CA ALA A 162 -13.47 -12.00 -9.38
C ALA A 162 -14.34 -11.14 -8.44
N ASP A 163 -14.14 -11.26 -7.12
CA ASP A 163 -14.87 -10.47 -6.13
C ASP A 163 -14.53 -8.98 -6.23
N PHE A 164 -13.25 -8.61 -6.44
CA PHE A 164 -12.87 -7.23 -6.70
C PHE A 164 -13.48 -6.69 -8.00
N THR A 165 -13.47 -7.49 -9.07
CA THR A 165 -14.06 -7.11 -10.36
C THR A 165 -15.57 -6.91 -10.24
N MET A 166 -16.28 -7.80 -9.53
CA MET A 166 -17.70 -7.65 -9.21
C MET A 166 -17.98 -6.39 -8.40
N ALA A 167 -17.06 -6.00 -7.52
CA ALA A 167 -17.13 -4.76 -6.74
C ALA A 167 -16.78 -3.49 -7.54
N GLY A 168 -16.56 -3.60 -8.86
CA GLY A 168 -16.20 -2.49 -9.73
C GLY A 168 -14.77 -2.03 -9.59
N ILE A 169 -13.87 -2.90 -9.12
CA ILE A 169 -12.43 -2.63 -9.01
C ILE A 169 -11.70 -3.39 -10.11
N THR A 170 -10.92 -2.67 -10.94
CA THR A 170 -10.02 -3.33 -11.88
C THR A 170 -8.94 -4.09 -11.11
N ALA A 171 -8.92 -5.41 -11.25
CA ALA A 171 -7.98 -6.29 -10.57
C ALA A 171 -7.40 -7.31 -11.56
N CYS A 172 -6.11 -7.61 -11.46
CA CYS A 172 -5.48 -8.67 -12.22
C CYS A 172 -4.35 -9.33 -11.40
N GLU A 173 -4.00 -10.57 -11.78
CA GLU A 173 -2.82 -11.24 -11.24
C GLU A 173 -1.57 -10.79 -11.97
N VAL A 174 -0.48 -10.64 -11.21
CA VAL A 174 0.83 -10.22 -11.72
C VAL A 174 1.95 -11.04 -11.09
N GLU A 175 3.12 -11.05 -11.69
CA GLU A 175 4.32 -11.60 -11.07
C GLU A 175 4.69 -10.73 -9.85
N TYR A 176 4.77 -11.37 -8.68
CA TYR A 176 4.89 -10.73 -7.37
C TYR A 176 6.09 -9.78 -7.25
N MET A 177 7.31 -10.32 -7.48
CA MET A 177 8.55 -9.57 -7.26
C MET A 177 8.67 -8.39 -8.22
N GLU A 178 8.41 -8.65 -9.50
CA GLU A 178 8.48 -7.61 -10.53
C GLU A 178 7.48 -6.48 -10.28
N ALA A 179 6.26 -6.82 -9.89
CA ALA A 179 5.23 -5.83 -9.62
C ALA A 179 5.53 -4.99 -8.35
N ARG A 180 6.13 -5.60 -7.31
CA ARG A 180 6.63 -4.86 -6.15
C ARG A 180 7.67 -3.82 -6.57
N TRP A 181 8.70 -4.23 -7.29
CA TRP A 181 9.75 -3.33 -7.74
C TRP A 181 9.26 -2.27 -8.72
N LYS A 182 8.38 -2.62 -9.67
CA LYS A 182 7.75 -1.63 -10.58
C LYS A 182 7.02 -0.53 -9.81
N LYS A 183 6.33 -0.88 -8.73
CA LYS A 183 5.67 0.12 -7.88
C LYS A 183 6.68 1.04 -7.19
N GLU A 184 7.81 0.52 -6.75
CA GLU A 184 8.83 1.32 -6.09
C GLU A 184 9.57 2.26 -7.05
N VAL A 185 9.56 2.03 -8.37
CA VAL A 185 10.12 2.98 -9.35
C VAL A 185 9.44 4.35 -9.25
N TRP A 186 8.14 4.38 -8.94
CA TRP A 186 7.41 5.62 -8.68
C TRP A 186 7.49 6.03 -7.20
N ASN A 187 7.28 5.08 -6.29
CA ASN A 187 7.16 5.35 -4.87
C ASN A 187 8.42 5.97 -4.27
N MET A 188 9.58 5.36 -4.48
CA MET A 188 10.81 5.83 -3.83
C MET A 188 11.17 7.27 -4.22
N PRO A 189 11.25 7.64 -5.52
CA PRO A 189 11.59 9.00 -5.89
C PRO A 189 10.54 10.02 -5.44
N PHE A 190 9.27 9.81 -5.76
CA PHE A 190 8.26 10.83 -5.49
C PHE A 190 7.89 10.97 -4.02
N ASN A 191 7.77 9.86 -3.27
CA ASN A 191 7.52 9.96 -1.83
C ASN A 191 8.63 10.73 -1.11
N GLY A 192 9.89 10.39 -1.37
CA GLY A 192 11.00 11.03 -0.67
C GLY A 192 11.25 12.47 -1.10
N MET A 193 11.30 12.72 -2.41
CA MET A 193 11.58 14.06 -2.93
C MET A 193 10.52 15.08 -2.55
N THR A 194 9.24 14.68 -2.52
CA THR A 194 8.17 15.59 -2.06
C THR A 194 8.28 15.93 -0.57
N VAL A 195 8.76 15.01 0.26
CA VAL A 195 9.07 15.30 1.68
C VAL A 195 10.32 16.14 1.81
N ALA A 196 11.42 15.74 1.17
CA ALA A 196 12.73 16.39 1.33
C ALA A 196 12.73 17.85 0.86
N LEU A 197 11.94 18.17 -0.17
CA LEU A 197 11.82 19.51 -0.74
C LEU A 197 10.51 20.22 -0.36
N ASP A 198 9.70 19.63 0.52
CA ASP A 198 8.42 20.16 0.99
C ASP A 198 7.51 20.64 -0.17
N THR A 199 7.25 19.76 -1.13
CA THR A 199 6.55 20.13 -2.37
C THR A 199 5.65 19.00 -2.89
N ARG A 200 5.05 19.20 -4.08
CA ARG A 200 4.20 18.22 -4.78
C ARG A 200 4.89 17.70 -6.05
N THR A 201 4.33 16.64 -6.61
CA THR A 201 4.87 15.96 -7.80
C THR A 201 4.95 16.86 -9.04
N ASP A 202 3.96 17.75 -9.24
CA ASP A 202 3.91 18.69 -10.36
C ASP A 202 5.07 19.70 -10.33
N HIS A 203 5.39 20.25 -9.17
CA HIS A 203 6.52 21.18 -9.00
C HIS A 203 7.87 20.49 -9.23
N LEU A 204 8.02 19.24 -8.74
CA LEU A 204 9.25 18.47 -8.96
C LEU A 204 9.51 18.23 -10.46
N LEU A 205 8.47 17.94 -11.23
CA LEU A 205 8.60 17.67 -12.66
C LEU A 205 8.66 18.95 -13.51
N ALA A 206 8.17 20.07 -13.02
CA ALA A 206 8.28 21.37 -13.69
C ALA A 206 9.72 21.89 -13.71
N ASN A 207 10.54 21.55 -12.72
CA ASN A 207 11.94 21.95 -12.64
C ASN A 207 12.84 20.92 -13.34
N PRO A 208 13.68 21.30 -14.33
CA PRO A 208 14.53 20.36 -15.07
C PRO A 208 15.51 19.57 -14.19
N GLU A 209 16.11 20.20 -13.17
CA GLU A 209 17.12 19.58 -12.31
C GLU A 209 16.50 18.49 -11.41
N THR A 210 15.33 18.77 -10.82
CA THR A 210 14.64 17.77 -10.00
C THR A 210 14.00 16.67 -10.84
N ARG A 211 13.55 16.95 -12.06
CA ARG A 211 13.09 15.94 -13.02
C ARG A 211 14.21 14.96 -13.37
N GLU A 212 15.40 15.49 -13.70
CA GLU A 212 16.57 14.67 -14.01
C GLU A 212 17.01 13.83 -12.80
N LEU A 213 16.96 14.38 -11.59
CA LEU A 213 17.28 13.65 -10.37
C LEU A 213 16.27 12.51 -10.12
N ILE A 214 14.96 12.78 -10.29
CA ILE A 214 13.91 11.75 -10.17
C ILE A 214 14.12 10.64 -11.21
N HIS A 215 14.44 10.98 -12.45
CA HIS A 215 14.74 10.01 -13.48
C HIS A 215 15.92 9.11 -13.10
N ARG A 216 17.03 9.68 -12.59
CA ARG A 216 18.16 8.90 -12.07
C ARG A 216 17.78 7.99 -10.92
N GLN A 217 16.99 8.46 -9.97
CA GLN A 217 16.49 7.65 -8.86
C GLN A 217 15.64 6.48 -9.36
N MET A 218 14.78 6.72 -10.36
CA MET A 218 14.00 5.65 -11.01
C MET A 218 14.89 4.60 -11.66
N LEU A 219 15.96 5.03 -12.36
CA LEU A 219 16.93 4.12 -12.95
C LEU A 219 17.70 3.30 -11.89
N GLU A 220 18.00 3.85 -10.72
CA GLU A 220 18.55 3.09 -9.59
C GLU A 220 17.59 1.98 -9.13
N VAL A 221 16.28 2.28 -9.00
CA VAL A 221 15.27 1.26 -8.63
C VAL A 221 15.19 0.18 -9.72
N ILE A 222 15.17 0.56 -10.99
CA ILE A 222 15.13 -0.39 -12.12
C ILE A 222 16.37 -1.28 -12.12
N GLY A 223 17.57 -0.70 -11.96
CA GLY A 223 18.81 -1.47 -11.88
C GLY A 223 18.83 -2.43 -10.69
N ALA A 224 18.32 -2.00 -9.52
CA ALA A 224 18.14 -2.86 -8.36
C ALA A 224 17.16 -4.00 -8.63
N ALA A 225 16.01 -3.70 -9.25
CA ALA A 225 15.01 -4.69 -9.64
C ALA A 225 15.62 -5.77 -10.56
N GLN A 226 16.38 -5.36 -11.57
CA GLN A 226 17.09 -6.27 -12.47
C GLN A 226 18.13 -7.12 -11.74
N ALA A 227 18.89 -6.52 -10.83
CA ALA A 227 19.91 -7.23 -10.05
C ALA A 227 19.29 -8.30 -9.13
N VAL A 228 18.11 -8.07 -8.58
CA VAL A 228 17.37 -9.09 -7.79
C VAL A 228 16.58 -10.08 -8.65
N GLY A 229 16.59 -9.93 -9.98
CA GLY A 229 16.04 -10.92 -10.92
C GLY A 229 14.75 -10.54 -11.63
N ALA A 230 14.26 -9.31 -11.52
CA ALA A 230 13.12 -8.83 -12.33
C ALA A 230 13.51 -8.78 -13.84
N LYS A 231 12.64 -9.33 -14.70
CA LYS A 231 12.98 -9.54 -16.12
C LYS A 231 12.32 -8.53 -17.07
N ASN A 232 11.10 -8.10 -16.74
CA ASN A 232 10.28 -7.29 -17.64
C ASN A 232 10.18 -5.83 -17.15
N ILE A 233 11.32 -5.29 -16.78
CA ILE A 233 11.47 -3.88 -16.40
C ILE A 233 12.77 -3.36 -17.01
N ASP A 234 12.70 -2.26 -17.73
CA ASP A 234 13.85 -1.60 -18.36
C ASP A 234 13.79 -0.09 -18.17
N ALA A 235 14.81 0.62 -18.67
CA ALA A 235 14.92 2.07 -18.49
C ALA A 235 13.72 2.86 -19.05
N SER A 236 13.04 2.37 -20.09
CA SER A 236 11.86 3.05 -20.65
C SER A 236 10.71 3.16 -19.67
N PHE A 237 10.67 2.30 -18.65
CA PHE A 237 9.66 2.36 -17.59
C PHE A 237 9.78 3.63 -16.74
N ALA A 238 11.01 4.17 -16.57
CA ALA A 238 11.20 5.47 -15.91
C ALA A 238 10.55 6.61 -16.70
N ASP A 239 10.73 6.64 -18.02
CA ASP A 239 10.10 7.63 -18.90
C ASP A 239 8.59 7.54 -18.85
N GLN A 240 8.04 6.32 -18.88
CA GLN A 240 6.59 6.09 -18.76
C GLN A 240 6.03 6.62 -17.42
N MET A 241 6.75 6.42 -16.31
CA MET A 241 6.32 6.93 -14.99
C MET A 241 6.37 8.44 -14.91
N ILE A 242 7.36 9.09 -15.51
CA ILE A 242 7.45 10.54 -15.61
C ILE A 242 6.30 11.08 -16.46
N GLU A 243 6.06 10.51 -17.65
CA GLU A 243 4.98 10.94 -18.53
C GLU A 243 3.61 10.76 -17.88
N MET A 244 3.37 9.62 -17.25
CA MET A 244 2.15 9.38 -16.48
C MET A 244 1.95 10.46 -15.42
N THR A 245 3.01 10.81 -14.67
CA THR A 245 2.93 11.78 -13.57
C THR A 245 2.73 13.20 -14.07
N LEU A 246 3.28 13.57 -15.23
CA LEU A 246 3.03 14.87 -15.89
C LEU A 246 1.55 15.05 -16.28
N ASN A 247 0.86 13.95 -16.58
CA ASN A 247 -0.55 13.95 -16.94
C ASN A 247 -1.50 13.81 -15.73
N MET A 248 -0.96 13.64 -14.51
CA MET A 248 -1.76 13.59 -13.28
C MET A 248 -2.15 15.00 -12.83
N SER A 249 -3.27 15.10 -12.12
CA SER A 249 -3.56 16.28 -11.30
C SER A 249 -2.47 16.46 -10.23
N PRO A 250 -2.18 17.72 -9.78
CA PRO A 250 -1.21 17.97 -8.72
C PRO A 250 -1.46 17.08 -7.51
N TYR A 251 -0.44 16.30 -7.12
CA TYR A 251 -0.60 15.24 -6.12
C TYR A 251 0.48 15.30 -5.04
N SER A 252 0.05 15.06 -3.79
CA SER A 252 0.93 14.82 -2.65
C SER A 252 0.92 13.32 -2.32
N PRO A 253 2.04 12.59 -2.49
CA PRO A 253 2.13 11.19 -2.17
C PRO A 253 1.85 10.86 -0.70
N SER A 254 1.57 9.59 -0.41
CA SER A 254 1.17 9.14 0.93
C SER A 254 2.19 9.51 2.02
N MET A 255 3.49 9.39 1.73
CA MET A 255 4.54 9.75 2.68
C MET A 255 4.61 11.27 2.93
N LYS A 256 4.35 12.10 1.90
CA LYS A 256 4.24 13.55 2.07
C LYS A 256 3.06 13.90 2.98
N LEU A 257 1.91 13.25 2.77
CA LEU A 257 0.76 13.42 3.67
C LEU A 257 1.07 12.96 5.10
N ASP A 258 1.85 11.89 5.27
CA ASP A 258 2.29 11.45 6.60
C ASP A 258 3.20 12.47 7.26
N TYR A 259 4.13 13.03 6.50
CA TYR A 259 5.00 14.10 6.98
C TYR A 259 4.21 15.34 7.40
N ASP A 260 3.27 15.81 6.56
CA ASP A 260 2.46 17.00 6.81
C ASP A 260 1.52 16.84 8.02
N PHE A 261 0.99 15.65 8.21
CA PHE A 261 0.07 15.34 9.34
C PHE A 261 0.78 14.76 10.56
N HIS A 262 2.11 14.91 10.68
CA HIS A 262 2.90 14.42 11.82
C HIS A 262 2.71 12.92 12.12
N ARG A 263 2.58 12.08 11.08
CA ARG A 263 2.50 10.63 11.18
C ARG A 263 3.85 10.00 10.84
N SER A 264 4.13 8.80 11.39
CA SER A 264 5.34 8.05 11.05
C SER A 264 5.37 7.71 9.56
N MET A 265 6.52 7.92 8.93
CA MET A 265 6.78 7.60 7.54
C MET A 265 7.20 6.13 7.38
N GLU A 266 6.87 5.51 6.24
CA GLU A 266 7.18 4.10 5.94
C GLU A 266 8.61 3.92 5.37
N ILE A 267 9.61 4.59 5.99
CA ILE A 267 10.99 4.65 5.47
C ILE A 267 11.61 3.25 5.38
N ASP A 268 11.41 2.40 6.39
CA ASP A 268 12.03 1.07 6.44
C ASP A 268 11.63 0.21 5.24
N TYR A 269 10.34 0.17 4.90
CA TYR A 269 9.84 -0.70 3.86
C TYR A 269 9.99 -0.12 2.45
N ILE A 270 9.86 1.19 2.30
CA ILE A 270 10.00 1.84 0.99
C ILE A 270 11.48 2.00 0.62
N TYR A 271 12.37 2.30 1.58
CA TYR A 271 13.79 2.56 1.27
C TYR A 271 14.73 1.49 1.81
N SER A 272 14.81 1.30 3.13
CA SER A 272 15.87 0.49 3.74
C SER A 272 15.86 -0.95 3.25
N ASN A 273 14.68 -1.57 3.17
CA ASN A 273 14.56 -2.95 2.69
C ASN A 273 14.94 -3.06 1.21
N ALA A 274 14.47 -2.14 0.37
CA ALA A 274 14.82 -2.12 -1.06
C ALA A 274 16.33 -1.95 -1.28
N ILE A 275 16.95 -0.99 -0.58
CA ILE A 275 18.40 -0.75 -0.61
C ILE A 275 19.16 -1.98 -0.10
N ALA A 276 18.70 -2.62 0.95
CA ALA A 276 19.32 -3.82 1.50
C ALA A 276 19.25 -5.01 0.51
N GLU A 277 18.12 -5.23 -0.14
CA GLU A 277 17.97 -6.28 -1.16
C GLU A 277 18.84 -6.00 -2.40
N ALA A 278 18.87 -4.75 -2.88
CA ALA A 278 19.76 -4.34 -3.96
C ALA A 278 21.24 -4.61 -3.62
N ARG A 279 21.66 -4.24 -2.41
CA ARG A 279 23.05 -4.44 -1.91
C ARG A 279 23.40 -5.93 -1.81
N LYS A 280 22.48 -6.79 -1.34
CA LYS A 280 22.68 -8.25 -1.34
C LYS A 280 22.87 -8.80 -2.76
N ALA A 281 22.21 -8.21 -3.75
CA ALA A 281 22.38 -8.56 -5.16
C ALA A 281 23.59 -7.87 -5.85
N GLY A 282 24.42 -7.14 -5.09
CA GLY A 282 25.62 -6.47 -5.59
C GLY A 282 25.36 -5.14 -6.31
N PHE A 283 24.17 -4.54 -6.14
CA PHE A 283 23.79 -3.27 -6.75
C PHE A 283 23.74 -2.14 -5.69
N SER A 284 24.19 -0.93 -6.07
CA SER A 284 24.19 0.27 -5.22
C SER A 284 23.16 1.28 -5.70
N MET A 285 22.51 1.96 -4.76
CA MET A 285 21.46 2.97 -5.00
C MET A 285 21.83 4.33 -4.35
N PRO A 286 22.94 4.97 -4.74
CA PRO A 286 23.53 6.10 -4.01
C PRO A 286 22.59 7.33 -3.87
N CYS A 287 21.80 7.66 -4.90
CA CYS A 287 20.86 8.76 -4.80
C CYS A 287 19.72 8.45 -3.80
N LEU A 288 19.26 7.22 -3.77
CA LEU A 288 18.19 6.79 -2.86
C LEU A 288 18.70 6.52 -1.43
N GLU A 289 19.95 6.07 -1.27
CA GLU A 289 20.61 6.00 0.06
C GLU A 289 20.75 7.40 0.68
N MET A 290 21.15 8.39 -0.13
CA MET A 290 21.21 9.79 0.33
C MET A 290 19.82 10.31 0.70
N LEU A 291 18.79 10.03 -0.12
CA LEU A 291 17.43 10.45 0.14
C LEU A 291 16.88 9.79 1.41
N GLU A 292 17.12 8.49 1.63
CA GLU A 292 16.75 7.80 2.87
C GLU A 292 17.35 8.50 4.11
N ALA A 293 18.64 8.83 4.06
CA ALA A 293 19.31 9.51 5.18
C ALA A 293 18.67 10.88 5.49
N GLN A 294 18.29 11.64 4.46
CA GLN A 294 17.56 12.92 4.62
C GLN A 294 16.18 12.70 5.26
N LEU A 295 15.42 11.70 4.80
CA LEU A 295 14.10 11.39 5.37
C LEU A 295 14.19 10.98 6.84
N ARG A 296 15.16 10.15 7.21
CA ARG A 296 15.41 9.76 8.62
C ARG A 296 15.76 10.94 9.48
N PHE A 297 16.58 11.86 8.98
CA PHE A 297 16.91 13.10 9.69
C PHE A 297 15.65 13.95 9.90
N LEU A 298 14.85 14.17 8.86
CA LEU A 298 13.60 14.94 8.94
C LEU A 298 12.60 14.30 9.94
N GLU A 299 12.47 12.99 9.96
CA GLU A 299 11.62 12.30 10.93
C GLU A 299 12.15 12.45 12.36
N ALA A 300 13.47 12.32 12.56
CA ALA A 300 14.08 12.43 13.87
C ALA A 300 13.94 13.84 14.48
N ILE A 301 14.18 14.92 13.70
CA ILE A 301 14.02 16.28 14.20
C ILE A 301 12.56 16.66 14.48
N ARG A 302 11.62 16.06 13.75
CA ARG A 302 10.19 16.26 14.00
C ARG A 302 9.78 15.61 15.31
N ASN A 303 10.18 14.37 15.55
CA ASN A 303 9.85 13.61 16.79
C ASN A 303 10.51 14.23 18.04
N ASN A 304 11.60 15.00 17.88
CA ASN A 304 12.26 15.70 19.00
C ASN A 304 11.61 17.06 19.33
N LYS A 305 10.63 17.53 18.54
CA LYS A 305 9.91 18.79 18.78
C LYS A 305 8.56 18.60 19.50
N GLU A 306 8.15 17.33 19.68
CA GLU A 306 7.00 16.93 20.49
C GLU A 306 7.45 16.55 21.91
#